data_6a6904cb191b27901a929d92de369ce3
#
_entry.id   6a6904cb191b27901a929d92de369ce3
#
_cell.length_a   1.000
_cell.length_b   1.000
_cell.length_c   1.000
_cell.angle_alpha   90.00
_cell.angle_beta   90.00
_cell.angle_gamma   90.00
#
_symmetry.space_group_name_H-M   'P 1'
#
loop_
_entity.id
_entity.type
_entity.pdbx_description
1 polymer ?
#
loop_
_entity_poly.entity_id
_entity_poly.type
_entity_poly.pdbx_seq_one_letter_code
_entity_poly.pdbx_strand_id
1 'polypeptide(L)'
;MSAFHEETVLTVHHWTDRLFSFTTTRDQALRFSNGHFTMIGLKGDNGKPLLRAYSIVSANYEENLEFLSIKVPDGPLTSKLQHIKPGDKIIVGRKPTGTLLIDYLLPGKNLYLLGSGTGLAPFISVVRDPETYERFEKVVIVHGVR
;
A
#
# COMPACT_ATOMS: atom_id res chain seq x y z
N MET A 1 -8.08 -22.30 -7.22
CA MET A 1 -7.44 -21.45 -6.22
C MET A 1 -7.95 -20.02 -6.39
N SER A 2 -8.32 -19.37 -5.31
CA SER A 2 -8.79 -17.98 -5.36
C SER A 2 -7.67 -17.03 -5.75
N ALA A 3 -7.99 -15.97 -6.51
CA ALA A 3 -7.05 -14.90 -6.83
C ALA A 3 -6.76 -13.97 -5.63
N PHE A 4 -7.46 -14.17 -4.52
CA PHE A 4 -7.42 -13.28 -3.36
C PHE A 4 -7.25 -14.06 -2.06
N HIS A 5 -6.58 -13.40 -1.10
CA HIS A 5 -6.53 -13.84 0.29
C HIS A 5 -7.50 -13.02 1.12
N GLU A 6 -7.93 -13.60 2.23
CA GLU A 6 -8.57 -12.85 3.30
C GLU A 6 -7.53 -12.62 4.38
N GLU A 7 -7.24 -11.35 4.69
CA GLU A 7 -6.28 -10.95 5.72
C GLU A 7 -7.01 -10.28 6.88
N THR A 8 -6.38 -10.30 8.04
CA THR A 8 -6.93 -9.68 9.25
C THR A 8 -6.30 -8.32 9.48
N VAL A 9 -7.13 -7.30 9.71
CA VAL A 9 -6.66 -5.98 10.10
C VAL A 9 -6.06 -6.06 11.50
N LEU A 10 -4.84 -5.55 11.65
CA LEU A 10 -4.10 -5.56 12.92
C LEU A 10 -4.15 -4.21 13.62
N THR A 11 -3.90 -3.13 12.89
CA THR A 11 -3.92 -1.77 13.41
C THR A 11 -4.57 -0.82 12.43
N VAL A 12 -5.16 0.25 12.96
CA VAL A 12 -5.70 1.36 12.15
C VAL A 12 -5.26 2.65 12.78
N HIS A 13 -4.76 3.58 11.97
CA HIS A 13 -4.37 4.90 12.44
C HIS A 13 -5.00 5.98 11.57
N HIS A 14 -5.77 6.87 12.17
CA HIS A 14 -6.35 8.03 11.51
C HIS A 14 -5.43 9.23 11.68
N TRP A 15 -4.74 9.60 10.60
CA TRP A 15 -3.78 10.71 10.61
C TRP A 15 -4.47 12.06 10.62
N THR A 16 -5.52 12.18 9.83
CA THR A 16 -6.36 13.37 9.73
C THR A 16 -7.81 12.93 9.54
N ASP A 17 -8.72 13.87 9.40
CA ASP A 17 -10.11 13.58 9.03
C ASP A 17 -10.26 13.06 7.59
N ARG A 18 -9.17 13.11 6.79
CA ARG A 18 -9.15 12.67 5.39
C ARG A 18 -8.20 11.54 5.08
N LEU A 19 -7.34 11.16 6.01
CA LEU A 19 -6.25 10.21 5.76
C LEU A 19 -6.14 9.20 6.88
N PHE A 20 -6.02 7.94 6.53
CA PHE A 20 -5.77 6.87 7.49
C PHE A 20 -4.84 5.82 6.88
N SER A 21 -4.19 5.07 7.74
CA SER A 21 -3.39 3.91 7.36
C SER A 21 -3.80 2.72 8.23
N PHE A 22 -3.50 1.54 7.74
CA PHE A 22 -3.79 0.33 8.48
C PHE A 22 -2.80 -0.77 8.12
N THR A 23 -2.59 -1.69 9.04
CA THR A 23 -1.77 -2.88 8.83
C THR A 23 -2.64 -4.12 8.86
N THR A 24 -2.20 -5.12 8.12
CA THR A 24 -2.89 -6.42 8.06
C THR A 24 -1.89 -7.56 8.20
N THR A 25 -2.41 -8.74 8.49
CA THR A 25 -1.63 -9.96 8.31
C THR A 25 -1.21 -10.10 6.86
N ARG A 26 -0.22 -10.94 6.62
CA ARG A 26 0.32 -11.21 5.29
C ARG A 26 0.44 -12.71 5.09
N ASP A 27 -0.14 -13.20 4.01
CA ASP A 27 0.05 -14.59 3.62
C ASP A 27 1.55 -14.87 3.40
N GLN A 28 2.04 -15.98 3.93
CA GLN A 28 3.46 -16.33 3.87
C GLN A 28 3.97 -16.56 2.44
N ALA A 29 3.07 -16.89 1.51
CA ALA A 29 3.41 -17.10 0.12
C ALA A 29 3.42 -15.81 -0.70
N LEU A 30 2.92 -14.70 -0.15
CA LEU A 30 2.84 -13.43 -0.87
C LEU A 30 4.24 -12.83 -1.07
N ARG A 31 4.60 -12.60 -2.33
CA ARG A 31 5.86 -11.95 -2.71
C ARG A 31 5.56 -10.68 -3.48
N PHE A 32 6.30 -9.63 -3.18
CA PHE A 32 6.19 -8.37 -3.92
C PHE A 32 7.52 -7.64 -3.90
N SER A 33 7.68 -6.70 -4.82
CA SER A 33 8.80 -5.77 -4.83
C SER A 33 8.34 -4.42 -4.28
N ASN A 34 9.25 -3.71 -3.61
CA ASN A 34 8.96 -2.39 -3.05
C ASN A 34 8.59 -1.41 -4.18
N GLY A 35 7.40 -0.85 -4.10
CA GLY A 35 6.80 -0.03 -5.16
C GLY A 35 5.60 -0.68 -5.84
N HIS A 36 5.36 -1.97 -5.62
CA HIS A 36 4.20 -2.67 -6.15
C HIS A 36 2.90 -2.20 -5.50
N PHE A 37 1.80 -2.42 -6.22
CA PHE A 37 0.43 -2.31 -5.70
C PHE A 37 -0.26 -3.67 -5.80
N THR A 38 -1.36 -3.81 -5.09
CA THR A 38 -2.25 -4.95 -5.21
C THR A 38 -3.69 -4.48 -5.07
N MET A 39 -4.63 -5.35 -5.44
CA MET A 39 -6.06 -5.07 -5.24
C MET A 39 -6.42 -5.38 -3.80
N ILE A 40 -7.10 -4.46 -3.14
CA ILE A 40 -7.65 -4.69 -1.80
C ILE A 40 -9.10 -4.24 -1.75
N GLY A 41 -9.84 -4.77 -0.81
CA GLY A 41 -11.21 -4.35 -0.62
C GLY A 41 -11.98 -5.16 0.41
N LEU A 42 -13.28 -5.01 0.30
CA LEU A 42 -14.26 -5.60 1.22
C LEU A 42 -15.34 -6.31 0.41
N LYS A 43 -16.09 -7.21 1.07
CA LYS A 43 -17.32 -7.75 0.46
C LYS A 43 -18.33 -6.62 0.31
N GLY A 44 -18.85 -6.44 -0.90
CA GLY A 44 -19.93 -5.52 -1.17
C GLY A 44 -21.29 -6.07 -0.67
N ASP A 45 -22.31 -5.22 -0.75
CA ASP A 45 -23.66 -5.56 -0.29
C ASP A 45 -24.27 -6.74 -1.05
N ASN A 46 -23.80 -6.96 -2.29
CA ASN A 46 -24.22 -8.10 -3.14
C ASN A 46 -23.41 -9.37 -2.88
N GLY A 47 -22.55 -9.39 -1.87
CA GLY A 47 -21.66 -10.51 -1.55
C GLY A 47 -20.44 -10.63 -2.45
N LYS A 48 -20.31 -9.80 -3.47
CA LYS A 48 -19.13 -9.77 -4.35
C LYS A 48 -18.06 -8.84 -3.80
N PRO A 49 -16.76 -9.16 -4.05
CA PRO A 49 -15.70 -8.26 -3.63
C PRO A 49 -15.79 -6.90 -4.32
N LEU A 50 -15.63 -5.84 -3.54
CA LEU A 50 -15.46 -4.49 -4.03
C LEU A 50 -13.99 -4.12 -3.83
N LEU A 51 -13.24 -4.03 -4.92
CA LEU A 51 -11.79 -3.93 -4.90
C LEU A 51 -11.31 -2.66 -5.59
N ARG A 52 -10.19 -2.13 -5.10
CA ARG A 52 -9.45 -1.03 -5.75
C ARG A 52 -7.95 -1.31 -5.64
N ALA A 53 -7.18 -0.72 -6.53
CA ALA A 53 -5.74 -0.82 -6.50
C ALA A 53 -5.18 0.07 -5.38
N TYR A 54 -4.32 -0.51 -4.56
CA TYR A 54 -3.63 0.18 -3.48
C TYR A 54 -2.15 -0.14 -3.50
N SER A 55 -1.32 0.88 -3.49
CA SER A 55 0.12 0.69 -3.34
C SER A 55 0.43 0.13 -1.95
N ILE A 56 1.39 -0.79 -1.89
CA ILE A 56 1.84 -1.38 -0.64
C ILE A 56 2.83 -0.42 0.00
N VAL A 57 2.57 -0.01 1.24
CA VAL A 57 3.42 0.90 2.01
C VAL A 57 4.56 0.16 2.69
N SER A 58 4.28 -1.04 3.20
CA SER A 58 5.28 -1.88 3.86
C SER A 58 6.36 -2.32 2.89
N ALA A 59 7.57 -2.53 3.41
CA ALA A 59 8.66 -3.12 2.63
C ALA A 59 8.46 -4.64 2.51
N ASN A 60 9.06 -5.21 1.48
CA ASN A 60 8.85 -6.62 1.15
C ASN A 60 9.39 -7.60 2.20
N TYR A 61 10.25 -7.15 3.11
CA TYR A 61 10.77 -7.98 4.21
C TYR A 61 9.92 -7.90 5.48
N GLU A 62 8.95 -6.99 5.54
CA GLU A 62 8.11 -6.83 6.74
C GLU A 62 7.10 -7.98 6.85
N GLU A 63 6.81 -8.40 8.07
CA GLU A 63 5.88 -9.49 8.31
C GLU A 63 4.44 -9.16 7.97
N ASN A 64 4.07 -7.88 8.10
CA ASN A 64 2.72 -7.40 7.90
C ASN A 64 2.65 -6.52 6.66
N LEU A 65 1.45 -6.41 6.10
CA LEU A 65 1.15 -5.45 5.04
C LEU A 65 0.68 -4.14 5.65
N GLU A 66 1.00 -3.04 4.98
CA GLU A 66 0.53 -1.71 5.36
C GLU A 66 0.02 -0.97 4.15
N PHE A 67 -1.09 -0.27 4.32
CA PHE A 67 -1.75 0.49 3.27
C PHE A 67 -2.12 1.88 3.78
N LEU A 68 -2.15 2.84 2.86
CA LEU A 68 -2.51 4.23 3.12
C LEU A 68 -3.72 4.58 2.26
N SER A 69 -4.75 5.18 2.85
CA SER A 69 -5.98 5.49 2.15
C SER A 69 -6.53 6.86 2.54
N ILE A 70 -7.15 7.49 1.56
CA ILE A 70 -7.96 8.69 1.82
C ILE A 70 -9.37 8.27 2.21
N LYS A 71 -10.07 9.19 2.88
CA LYS A 71 -11.48 9.02 3.24
C LYS A 71 -12.33 9.82 2.26
N VAL A 72 -12.89 9.12 1.27
CA VAL A 72 -13.81 9.73 0.31
C VAL A 72 -15.24 9.41 0.78
N PRO A 73 -16.02 10.40 1.24
CA PRO A 73 -17.33 10.14 1.86
C PRO A 73 -18.29 9.34 0.98
N ASP A 74 -18.26 9.59 -0.33
CA ASP A 74 -19.14 8.92 -1.29
C ASP A 74 -18.42 7.83 -2.09
N GLY A 75 -17.15 7.54 -1.77
CA GLY A 75 -16.41 6.48 -2.44
C GLY A 75 -17.01 5.11 -2.12
N PRO A 76 -17.27 4.25 -3.13
CA PRO A 76 -17.91 2.96 -2.88
C PRO A 76 -17.14 2.07 -1.89
N LEU A 77 -15.82 2.06 -1.98
CA LEU A 77 -14.98 1.30 -1.06
C LEU A 77 -14.56 2.12 0.17
N THR A 78 -14.03 3.33 -0.04
CA THR A 78 -13.43 4.11 1.05
C THR A 78 -14.46 4.56 2.09
N SER A 79 -15.72 4.74 1.72
CA SER A 79 -16.79 5.03 2.68
C SER A 79 -16.96 3.94 3.72
N LYS A 80 -16.64 2.69 3.36
CA LYS A 80 -16.68 1.53 4.26
C LYS A 80 -15.31 1.25 4.86
N LEU A 81 -14.26 1.35 4.05
CA LEU A 81 -12.90 1.02 4.46
C LEU A 81 -12.42 1.92 5.61
N GLN A 82 -12.84 3.19 5.65
CA GLN A 82 -12.46 4.10 6.73
C GLN A 82 -12.96 3.67 8.12
N HIS A 83 -13.90 2.75 8.18
CA HIS A 83 -14.49 2.27 9.43
C HIS A 83 -13.96 0.90 9.88
N ILE A 84 -12.99 0.34 9.18
CA ILE A 84 -12.39 -0.93 9.59
C ILE A 84 -11.73 -0.79 10.95
N LYS A 85 -11.72 -1.92 11.69
CA LYS A 85 -11.16 -2.02 13.04
C LYS A 85 -10.23 -3.21 13.11
N PRO A 86 -9.30 -3.21 14.08
CA PRO A 86 -8.52 -4.43 14.36
C PRO A 86 -9.42 -5.63 14.54
N GLY A 87 -9.09 -6.73 13.88
CA GLY A 87 -9.87 -7.96 13.85
C GLY A 87 -10.78 -8.11 12.64
N ASP A 88 -11.09 -7.03 11.94
CA ASP A 88 -11.89 -7.09 10.71
C ASP A 88 -11.11 -7.80 9.60
N LYS A 89 -11.84 -8.36 8.65
CA LYS A 89 -11.25 -9.04 7.49
C LYS A 89 -11.24 -8.11 6.28
N ILE A 90 -10.16 -8.19 5.52
CA ILE A 90 -9.98 -7.45 4.26
C ILE A 90 -9.52 -8.42 3.18
N ILE A 91 -9.95 -8.16 1.97
CA ILE A 91 -9.57 -8.97 0.81
C ILE A 91 -8.32 -8.37 0.19
N VAL A 92 -7.31 -9.21 -0.06
CA VAL A 92 -6.02 -8.79 -0.63
C VAL A 92 -5.68 -9.66 -1.83
N GLY A 93 -5.31 -9.02 -2.95
CA GLY A 93 -4.91 -9.72 -4.17
C GLY A 93 -3.60 -10.50 -3.98
N ARG A 94 -3.52 -11.68 -4.59
CA ARG A 94 -2.35 -12.57 -4.49
C ARG A 94 -1.19 -12.18 -5.39
N LYS A 95 -1.44 -11.32 -6.40
CA LYS A 95 -0.42 -10.99 -7.41
C LYS A 95 -0.15 -9.49 -7.43
N PRO A 96 0.64 -8.98 -6.48
CA PRO A 96 1.11 -7.60 -6.56
C PRO A 96 1.87 -7.37 -7.86
N THR A 97 1.74 -6.17 -8.42
CA THR A 97 2.35 -5.82 -9.69
C THR A 97 2.64 -4.32 -9.74
N GLY A 98 3.25 -3.86 -10.81
CA GLY A 98 3.55 -2.46 -11.04
C GLY A 98 4.97 -2.27 -11.54
N THR A 99 5.25 -1.07 -12.01
CA THR A 99 6.54 -0.74 -12.63
C THR A 99 7.30 0.36 -11.88
N LEU A 100 6.77 0.84 -10.77
CA LEU A 100 7.41 1.89 -9.97
C LEU A 100 8.50 1.28 -9.07
N LEU A 101 9.47 0.63 -9.68
CA LEU A 101 10.53 -0.12 -9.02
C LEU A 101 11.88 0.50 -9.33
N ILE A 102 12.78 0.50 -8.34
CA ILE A 102 14.14 0.99 -8.55
C ILE A 102 14.90 0.17 -9.61
N ASP A 103 14.51 -1.09 -9.82
CA ASP A 103 15.12 -1.97 -10.84
C ASP A 103 14.94 -1.45 -12.27
N TYR A 104 13.92 -0.64 -12.50
CA TYR A 104 13.66 -0.07 -13.83
C TYR A 104 14.34 1.28 -14.05
N LEU A 105 15.03 1.80 -13.04
CA LEU A 105 15.72 3.08 -13.14
C LEU A 105 17.13 2.90 -13.68
N LEU A 106 17.59 3.87 -14.45
CA LEU A 106 18.98 3.93 -14.85
C LEU A 106 19.86 4.25 -13.64
N PRO A 107 21.14 3.79 -13.64
CA PRO A 107 22.06 4.15 -12.58
C PRO A 107 22.22 5.65 -12.44
N GLY A 108 22.35 6.13 -11.19
CA GLY A 108 22.54 7.54 -10.89
C GLY A 108 22.94 7.74 -9.45
N LYS A 109 23.34 8.96 -9.10
CA LYS A 109 23.72 9.30 -7.73
C LYS A 109 22.52 9.61 -6.86
N ASN A 110 21.54 10.31 -7.42
CA ASN A 110 20.42 10.86 -6.67
C ASN A 110 19.11 10.22 -7.14
N LEU A 111 18.28 9.87 -6.18
CA LEU A 111 16.92 9.40 -6.43
C LEU A 111 15.95 10.46 -5.93
N TYR A 112 15.09 10.96 -6.81
CA TYR A 112 14.02 11.89 -6.45
C TYR A 112 12.69 11.17 -6.55
N LEU A 113 11.92 11.17 -5.46
CA LEU A 113 10.62 10.53 -5.36
C LEU A 113 9.57 11.64 -5.18
N LEU A 114 8.85 11.92 -6.25
CA LEU A 114 7.88 13.03 -6.31
C LEU A 114 6.48 12.47 -6.20
N GLY A 115 5.80 12.73 -5.09
CA GLY A 115 4.46 12.24 -4.85
C GLY A 115 3.51 13.32 -4.34
N SER A 116 2.23 13.17 -4.66
CA SER A 116 1.17 14.00 -4.09
C SER A 116 0.14 13.12 -3.42
N GLY A 117 -0.40 13.59 -2.29
CA GLY A 117 -1.41 12.83 -1.54
C GLY A 117 -0.95 11.42 -1.20
N THR A 118 -1.80 10.43 -1.46
CA THR A 118 -1.49 9.01 -1.22
C THR A 118 -0.50 8.43 -2.22
N GLY A 119 -0.09 9.17 -3.24
CA GLY A 119 1.02 8.80 -4.12
C GLY A 119 2.34 8.63 -3.38
N LEU A 120 2.43 9.08 -2.12
CA LEU A 120 3.55 8.82 -1.24
C LEU A 120 3.69 7.32 -0.89
N ALA A 121 2.61 6.56 -0.89
CA ALA A 121 2.58 5.18 -0.39
C ALA A 121 3.65 4.27 -1.00
N PRO A 122 3.80 4.16 -2.34
CA PRO A 122 4.82 3.28 -2.91
C PRO A 122 6.24 3.76 -2.58
N PHE A 123 6.44 5.05 -2.40
CA PHE A 123 7.76 5.61 -2.05
C PHE A 123 8.16 5.29 -0.62
N ILE A 124 7.21 5.17 0.29
CA ILE A 124 7.49 4.72 1.66
C ILE A 124 8.09 3.30 1.62
N SER A 125 7.51 2.41 0.83
CA SER A 125 8.03 1.06 0.62
C SER A 125 9.46 1.09 0.07
N VAL A 126 9.71 1.94 -0.94
CA VAL A 126 11.03 2.07 -1.57
C VAL A 126 12.06 2.61 -0.56
N VAL A 127 11.72 3.62 0.24
CA VAL A 127 12.69 4.20 1.19
C VAL A 127 12.94 3.31 2.42
N ARG A 128 12.07 2.33 2.66
CA ARG A 128 12.31 1.31 3.69
C ARG A 128 13.23 0.19 3.20
N ASP A 129 13.51 0.13 1.90
CA ASP A 129 14.35 -0.89 1.28
C ASP A 129 15.83 -0.50 1.43
N PRO A 130 16.66 -1.30 2.12
CA PRO A 130 18.09 -1.03 2.22
C PRO A 130 18.80 -0.92 0.87
N GLU A 131 18.35 -1.69 -0.13
CA GLU A 131 18.94 -1.67 -1.47
C GLU A 131 18.84 -0.29 -2.12
N THR A 132 17.81 0.49 -1.81
CA THR A 132 17.67 1.86 -2.31
C THR A 132 18.90 2.70 -1.97
N TYR A 133 19.43 2.56 -0.77
CA TYR A 133 20.58 3.33 -0.28
C TYR A 133 21.92 2.73 -0.73
N GLU A 134 21.92 1.50 -1.19
CA GLU A 134 23.08 0.90 -1.84
C GLU A 134 23.24 1.40 -3.26
N ARG A 135 22.12 1.66 -3.95
CA ARG A 135 22.11 2.11 -5.36
C ARG A 135 22.26 3.61 -5.52
N PHE A 136 21.77 4.39 -4.55
CA PHE A 136 21.74 5.85 -4.63
C PHE A 136 22.42 6.47 -3.42
N GLU A 137 23.28 7.46 -3.68
CA GLU A 137 23.96 8.19 -2.58
C GLU A 137 23.01 9.10 -1.82
N LYS A 138 22.03 9.70 -2.54
CA LYS A 138 21.05 10.61 -1.98
C LYS A 138 19.66 10.21 -2.42
N VAL A 139 18.75 10.15 -1.46
CA VAL A 139 17.33 9.87 -1.71
C VAL A 139 16.54 11.07 -1.21
N VAL A 140 15.78 11.69 -2.09
CA VAL A 140 14.97 12.88 -1.79
C VAL A 140 13.51 12.56 -2.05
N ILE A 141 12.67 12.78 -1.04
CA ILE A 141 11.22 12.69 -1.19
C ILE A 141 10.67 14.11 -1.23
N VAL A 142 9.85 14.37 -2.24
CA VAL A 142 9.04 15.59 -2.32
C VAL A 142 7.58 15.19 -2.25
N HIS A 143 6.88 15.70 -1.25
CA HIS A 143 5.48 15.33 -1.01
C HIS A 143 4.60 16.57 -1.02
N GLY A 144 3.74 16.65 -2.02
CA GLY A 144 2.74 17.72 -2.14
C GLY A 144 1.45 17.34 -1.44
N VAL A 145 0.92 18.26 -0.64
CA VAL A 145 -0.36 18.06 0.07
C VAL A 145 -1.20 19.33 -0.09
N ARG A 146 -2.52 19.18 0.09
CA ARG A 146 -3.46 20.30 0.12
C ARG A 146 -3.59 20.85 1.53
#